data_b3684a62eb4ba833416e0200fbe5f11d
#
_entry.id   b3684a62eb4ba833416e0200fbe5f11d
#
_cell.length_a   1.000
_cell.length_b   1.000
_cell.length_c   1.000
_cell.angle_alpha   90.00
_cell.angle_beta   90.00
_cell.angle_gamma   90.00
#
_symmetry.space_group_name_H-M   'P 1'
#
loop_
_entity.id
_entity.type
_entity.pdbx_description
1 polymer ?
#
loop_
_entity_poly.entity_id
_entity_poly.type
_entity_poly.pdbx_seq_one_letter_code
_entity_poly.pdbx_strand_id
1 'polypeptide(L)'
;GKGTATVKVKVNGVVKNIPVTVKESTATPTPVPTVKPTEAPVINTEYTKPYASGYDDGSFLPNNNITRGELAAMIARLSYGDDLPDGMYQASFPDVDSDAWFNKYIGYLEDKDVLSGYEDGTFRPMDTITRGEISAVIARAQRYDLISYNGIFTDVTENDWAKDYIETLADKNIVSGYEDGTFGPYSP
;
A
#
# COMPACT_ATOMS: atom_id res chain seq x y z
N GLY A 1 -16.03 14.22 -3.13
CA GLY A 1 -16.64 15.45 -3.70
C GLY A 1 -15.58 16.53 -3.86
N LYS A 2 -15.56 17.20 -5.00
CA LYS A 2 -14.68 18.35 -5.24
C LYS A 2 -14.96 19.44 -4.21
N GLY A 3 -13.99 19.77 -3.38
CA GLY A 3 -14.11 20.81 -2.37
C GLY A 3 -12.98 21.82 -2.48
N THR A 4 -13.31 23.10 -2.38
CA THR A 4 -12.34 24.18 -2.20
C THR A 4 -12.23 24.48 -0.72
N ALA A 5 -11.06 24.26 -0.11
CA ALA A 5 -10.77 24.67 1.26
C ALA A 5 -9.92 25.96 1.21
N THR A 6 -10.17 26.87 2.16
CA THR A 6 -9.36 28.08 2.31
C THR A 6 -8.48 27.94 3.54
N VAL A 7 -7.16 27.91 3.32
CA VAL A 7 -6.18 27.91 4.42
C VAL A 7 -5.86 29.36 4.80
N LYS A 8 -6.09 29.72 6.06
CA LYS A 8 -5.71 31.03 6.59
C LYS A 8 -4.30 30.96 7.16
N VAL A 9 -3.35 31.62 6.51
CA VAL A 9 -1.97 31.73 7.00
C VAL A 9 -1.78 33.10 7.63
N LYS A 10 -1.34 33.15 8.89
CA LYS A 10 -1.05 34.41 9.61
C LYS A 10 0.46 34.49 9.81
N VAL A 11 1.10 35.50 9.19
CA VAL A 11 2.51 35.82 9.39
C VAL A 11 2.62 37.29 9.75
N ASN A 12 3.27 37.59 10.87
CA ASN A 12 3.49 38.97 11.38
C ASN A 12 2.21 39.81 11.44
N GLY A 13 1.10 39.21 11.88
CA GLY A 13 -0.17 39.93 12.02
C GLY A 13 -1.00 40.07 10.72
N VAL A 14 -0.45 39.75 9.58
CA VAL A 14 -1.18 39.75 8.30
C VAL A 14 -1.77 38.39 8.01
N VAL A 15 -3.08 38.33 7.76
CA VAL A 15 -3.79 37.09 7.38
C VAL A 15 -3.93 37.05 5.87
N LYS A 16 -3.39 35.99 5.26
CA LYS A 16 -3.56 35.72 3.83
C LYS A 16 -4.40 34.45 3.65
N ASN A 17 -5.46 34.56 2.88
CA ASN A 17 -6.30 33.43 2.52
C ASN A 17 -5.72 32.78 1.25
N ILE A 18 -5.34 31.51 1.33
CA ILE A 18 -4.82 30.73 0.21
C ILE A 18 -5.90 29.72 -0.18
N PRO A 19 -6.51 29.85 -1.37
CA PRO A 19 -7.44 28.83 -1.84
C PRO A 19 -6.65 27.56 -2.19
N VAL A 20 -7.01 26.45 -1.54
CA VAL A 20 -6.45 25.13 -1.85
C VAL A 20 -7.53 24.33 -2.57
N THR A 21 -7.28 23.96 -3.80
CA THR A 21 -8.16 23.05 -4.54
C THR A 21 -7.65 21.63 -4.33
N VAL A 22 -8.43 20.84 -3.60
CA VAL A 22 -8.16 19.40 -3.49
C VAL A 22 -8.62 18.75 -4.80
N LYS A 23 -7.65 18.33 -5.62
CA LYS A 23 -7.92 17.43 -6.74
C LYS A 23 -8.02 16.02 -6.18
N GLU A 24 -9.14 15.36 -6.37
CA GLU A 24 -9.20 13.91 -6.18
C GLU A 24 -8.16 13.27 -7.09
N SER A 25 -7.24 12.51 -6.50
CA SER A 25 -6.40 11.61 -7.28
C SER A 25 -7.29 10.44 -7.72
N THR A 26 -7.73 10.44 -8.96
CA THR A 26 -8.47 9.34 -9.57
C THR A 26 -7.52 8.28 -10.16
N ALA A 27 -6.24 8.31 -9.80
CA ALA A 27 -5.31 7.32 -10.27
C ALA A 27 -5.62 5.97 -9.60
N THR A 28 -6.17 5.05 -10.38
CA THR A 28 -6.35 3.67 -10.00
C THR A 28 -4.99 2.95 -10.17
N PRO A 29 -4.53 2.16 -9.19
CA PRO A 29 -3.35 1.32 -9.39
C PRO A 29 -3.54 0.41 -10.60
N THR A 30 -2.49 0.27 -11.42
CA THR A 30 -2.54 -0.63 -12.58
C THR A 30 -2.81 -2.05 -12.09
N PRO A 31 -3.83 -2.76 -12.61
CA PRO A 31 -4.02 -4.17 -12.27
C PRO A 31 -2.82 -4.96 -12.79
N VAL A 32 -2.02 -5.50 -11.87
CA VAL A 32 -0.99 -6.48 -12.23
C VAL A 32 -1.72 -7.73 -12.76
N PRO A 33 -1.25 -8.34 -13.86
CA PRO A 33 -1.82 -9.57 -14.37
C PRO A 33 -1.98 -10.61 -13.25
N THR A 34 -3.10 -11.31 -13.24
CA THR A 34 -3.36 -12.40 -12.29
C THR A 34 -2.24 -13.44 -12.42
N VAL A 35 -1.33 -13.46 -11.46
CA VAL A 35 -0.24 -14.43 -11.44
C VAL A 35 -0.85 -15.80 -11.16
N LYS A 36 -0.58 -16.75 -12.04
CA LYS A 36 -1.05 -18.13 -11.88
C LYS A 36 -0.35 -18.76 -10.67
N PRO A 37 -1.06 -19.37 -9.71
CA PRO A 37 -0.45 -19.87 -8.48
C PRO A 37 0.39 -21.13 -8.74
N THR A 38 1.62 -20.93 -9.16
CA THR A 38 2.59 -22.04 -9.34
C THR A 38 3.83 -21.83 -8.48
N GLU A 39 3.95 -20.67 -7.84
CA GLU A 39 5.08 -20.34 -6.98
C GLU A 39 4.70 -20.39 -5.49
N ALA A 40 5.65 -20.76 -4.65
CA ALA A 40 5.47 -20.69 -3.20
C ALA A 40 5.16 -19.27 -2.73
N PRO A 41 4.42 -19.09 -1.61
CA PRO A 41 4.19 -17.78 -1.03
C PRO A 41 5.49 -17.01 -0.85
N VAL A 42 5.47 -15.72 -1.13
CA VAL A 42 6.63 -14.84 -0.94
C VAL A 42 6.90 -14.61 0.55
N ILE A 43 5.84 -14.51 1.36
CA ILE A 43 5.98 -14.32 2.82
C ILE A 43 6.35 -15.64 3.49
N ASN A 44 7.47 -15.63 4.22
CA ASN A 44 7.88 -16.74 5.07
C ASN A 44 7.15 -16.68 6.43
N THR A 45 6.26 -17.61 6.67
CA THR A 45 5.47 -17.68 7.92
C THR A 45 6.27 -18.19 9.13
N GLU A 46 7.48 -18.71 8.92
CA GLU A 46 8.38 -19.16 9.99
C GLU A 46 9.39 -18.07 10.41
N TYR A 47 9.21 -16.86 9.91
CA TYR A 47 10.11 -15.75 10.17
C TYR A 47 10.03 -15.30 11.64
N THR A 48 11.16 -15.27 12.33
CA THR A 48 11.26 -14.95 13.77
C THR A 48 12.01 -13.66 14.07
N LYS A 49 12.54 -12.96 13.04
CA LYS A 49 13.27 -11.71 13.20
C LYS A 49 12.32 -10.49 13.17
N PRO A 50 12.71 -9.34 13.74
CA PRO A 50 11.95 -8.12 13.65
C PRO A 50 11.81 -7.66 12.19
N TYR A 51 10.58 -7.48 11.71
CA TYR A 51 10.27 -6.96 10.37
C TYR A 51 9.84 -5.50 10.38
N ALA A 52 9.51 -4.97 11.56
CA ALA A 52 9.21 -3.56 11.79
C ALA A 52 10.24 -2.98 12.74
N SER A 53 10.66 -1.75 12.49
CA SER A 53 11.54 -0.96 13.35
C SER A 53 10.92 0.40 13.62
N GLY A 54 11.33 1.07 14.71
CA GLY A 54 10.98 2.47 14.95
C GLY A 54 11.76 3.41 14.06
N TYR A 55 11.51 4.71 14.25
CA TYR A 55 12.21 5.81 13.59
C TYR A 55 13.55 6.12 14.25
N ASP A 56 14.40 6.88 13.56
CA ASP A 56 15.74 7.25 14.03
C ASP A 56 15.74 8.07 15.33
N ASP A 57 14.62 8.75 15.63
CA ASP A 57 14.41 9.46 16.89
C ASP A 57 14.03 8.55 18.07
N GLY A 58 13.93 7.24 17.83
CA GLY A 58 13.54 6.23 18.82
C GLY A 58 12.02 6.09 19.02
N SER A 59 11.20 6.82 18.28
CA SER A 59 9.74 6.66 18.31
C SER A 59 9.28 5.46 17.47
N PHE A 60 8.04 4.96 17.72
CA PHE A 60 7.40 3.92 16.91
C PHE A 60 6.11 4.40 16.23
N LEU A 61 5.45 5.38 16.81
CA LEU A 61 4.24 6.04 16.31
C LEU A 61 3.12 5.05 15.90
N PRO A 62 2.65 4.19 16.80
CA PRO A 62 1.74 3.07 16.46
C PRO A 62 0.37 3.50 15.92
N ASN A 63 0.01 4.77 16.07
CA ASN A 63 -1.26 5.32 15.60
C ASN A 63 -1.14 6.09 14.28
N ASN A 64 0.05 6.15 13.71
CA ASN A 64 0.23 6.78 12.39
C ASN A 64 -0.14 5.79 11.29
N ASN A 65 -0.70 6.35 10.22
CA ASN A 65 -0.92 5.56 9.01
C ASN A 65 0.43 5.19 8.39
N ILE A 66 0.53 3.96 7.90
CA ILE A 66 1.74 3.45 7.24
C ILE A 66 1.82 3.97 5.81
N THR A 67 3.01 4.32 5.36
CA THR A 67 3.26 4.67 3.97
C THR A 67 3.45 3.44 3.09
N ARG A 68 3.32 3.62 1.76
CA ARG A 68 3.56 2.55 0.79
C ARG A 68 5.00 2.03 0.84
N GLY A 69 5.97 2.92 1.04
CA GLY A 69 7.39 2.55 1.21
C GLY A 69 7.68 1.77 2.49
N GLU A 70 7.05 2.15 3.61
CA GLU A 70 7.17 1.43 4.88
C GLU A 70 6.56 0.03 4.81
N LEU A 71 5.36 -0.10 4.21
CA LEU A 71 4.76 -1.43 4.00
C LEU A 71 5.65 -2.29 3.09
N ALA A 72 6.21 -1.72 2.02
CA ALA A 72 7.13 -2.45 1.15
C ALA A 72 8.31 -3.03 1.94
N ALA A 73 8.91 -2.24 2.84
CA ALA A 73 10.02 -2.72 3.67
C ALA A 73 9.59 -3.86 4.61
N MET A 74 8.41 -3.76 5.24
CA MET A 74 7.89 -4.81 6.13
C MET A 74 7.67 -6.13 5.38
N ILE A 75 6.98 -6.08 4.25
CA ILE A 75 6.67 -7.27 3.43
C ILE A 75 7.96 -7.87 2.85
N ALA A 76 8.89 -7.04 2.36
CA ALA A 76 10.16 -7.52 1.82
C ALA A 76 11.01 -8.23 2.88
N ARG A 77 11.11 -7.68 4.10
CA ARG A 77 11.81 -8.34 5.21
C ARG A 77 11.17 -9.67 5.59
N LEU A 78 9.85 -9.72 5.68
CA LEU A 78 9.10 -10.97 5.92
C LEU A 78 9.33 -12.02 4.83
N SER A 79 9.50 -11.58 3.59
CA SER A 79 9.65 -12.46 2.43
C SER A 79 11.08 -12.98 2.28
N TYR A 80 12.06 -12.11 2.43
CA TYR A 80 13.47 -12.44 2.24
C TYR A 80 14.06 -13.18 3.45
N GLY A 81 13.50 -12.95 4.64
CA GLY A 81 13.94 -13.59 5.89
C GLY A 81 15.10 -12.89 6.58
N ASP A 82 15.60 -11.80 6.04
CA ASP A 82 16.60 -10.91 6.61
C ASP A 82 16.50 -9.52 5.96
N ASP A 83 17.42 -8.59 6.29
CA ASP A 83 17.50 -7.35 5.55
C ASP A 83 18.13 -7.59 4.16
N LEU A 84 17.56 -6.91 3.14
CA LEU A 84 18.05 -7.05 1.77
C LEU A 84 19.42 -6.40 1.61
N PRO A 85 20.40 -7.07 0.96
CA PRO A 85 21.67 -6.47 0.63
C PRO A 85 21.49 -5.20 -0.22
N ASP A 86 22.30 -4.19 0.06
CA ASP A 86 22.30 -2.96 -0.72
C ASP A 86 22.74 -3.23 -2.16
N GLY A 87 22.07 -2.57 -3.11
CA GLY A 87 22.38 -2.67 -4.54
C GLY A 87 21.93 -3.96 -5.23
N MET A 88 21.31 -4.91 -4.51
CA MET A 88 20.83 -6.16 -5.08
C MET A 88 19.55 -5.96 -5.89
N TYR A 89 18.65 -5.13 -5.42
CA TYR A 89 17.39 -4.76 -6.07
C TYR A 89 17.27 -3.25 -6.16
N GLN A 90 16.66 -2.77 -7.23
CA GLN A 90 16.34 -1.35 -7.41
C GLN A 90 14.96 -1.22 -8.03
N ALA A 91 14.17 -0.30 -7.48
CA ALA A 91 12.87 0.04 -8.04
C ALA A 91 13.01 0.72 -9.39
N SER A 92 12.09 0.40 -10.31
CA SER A 92 12.08 1.00 -11.65
C SER A 92 11.29 2.31 -11.74
N PHE A 93 10.60 2.72 -10.68
CA PHE A 93 9.70 3.87 -10.65
C PHE A 93 10.47 5.20 -10.61
N PRO A 94 10.09 6.20 -11.44
CA PRO A 94 10.81 7.47 -11.56
C PRO A 94 10.76 8.35 -10.32
N ASP A 95 9.79 8.13 -9.42
CA ASP A 95 9.60 8.86 -8.17
C ASP A 95 10.19 8.13 -6.94
N VAL A 96 10.96 7.07 -7.18
CA VAL A 96 11.68 6.32 -6.15
C VAL A 96 13.19 6.55 -6.34
N ASP A 97 13.75 7.47 -5.55
CA ASP A 97 15.16 7.79 -5.64
C ASP A 97 16.03 6.55 -5.38
N SER A 98 17.13 6.41 -6.14
CA SER A 98 18.06 5.28 -6.01
C SER A 98 18.66 5.14 -4.62
N ASP A 99 18.82 6.26 -3.92
CA ASP A 99 19.43 6.34 -2.58
C ASP A 99 18.40 6.30 -1.45
N ALA A 100 17.10 6.23 -1.79
CA ALA A 100 16.05 6.12 -0.79
C ALA A 100 16.14 4.77 -0.06
N TRP A 101 16.01 4.81 1.27
CA TRP A 101 16.13 3.62 2.12
C TRP A 101 15.14 2.50 1.75
N PHE A 102 14.00 2.84 1.18
CA PHE A 102 12.97 1.90 0.75
C PHE A 102 13.16 1.38 -0.69
N ASN A 103 14.08 1.95 -1.47
CA ASN A 103 14.27 1.61 -2.88
C ASN A 103 14.48 0.10 -3.10
N LYS A 104 15.42 -0.51 -2.38
CA LYS A 104 15.74 -1.94 -2.47
C LYS A 104 14.54 -2.85 -2.15
N TYR A 105 13.68 -2.43 -1.21
CA TYR A 105 12.50 -3.21 -0.81
C TYR A 105 11.40 -3.15 -1.87
N ILE A 106 11.17 -1.96 -2.43
CA ILE A 106 10.23 -1.77 -3.54
C ILE A 106 10.69 -2.58 -4.75
N GLY A 107 11.96 -2.45 -5.14
CA GLY A 107 12.53 -3.19 -6.27
C GLY A 107 12.47 -4.72 -6.10
N TYR A 108 12.69 -5.23 -4.88
CA TYR A 108 12.53 -6.67 -4.59
C TYR A 108 11.08 -7.13 -4.79
N LEU A 109 10.11 -6.39 -4.27
CA LEU A 109 8.71 -6.77 -4.37
C LEU A 109 8.13 -6.53 -5.77
N GLU A 110 8.68 -5.59 -6.52
CA GLU A 110 8.41 -5.40 -7.95
C GLU A 110 8.89 -6.63 -8.75
N ASP A 111 10.14 -7.09 -8.53
CA ASP A 111 10.70 -8.31 -9.13
C ASP A 111 9.87 -9.57 -8.82
N LYS A 112 9.16 -9.58 -7.69
CA LYS A 112 8.27 -10.67 -7.27
C LYS A 112 6.82 -10.48 -7.69
N ASP A 113 6.48 -9.49 -8.48
CA ASP A 113 5.10 -9.15 -8.87
C ASP A 113 4.14 -8.95 -7.67
N VAL A 114 4.68 -8.54 -6.52
CA VAL A 114 3.89 -8.24 -5.32
C VAL A 114 3.41 -6.80 -5.32
N LEU A 115 4.29 -5.87 -5.70
CA LEU A 115 3.99 -4.46 -5.82
C LEU A 115 3.90 -4.00 -7.28
N SER A 116 3.07 -3.01 -7.52
CA SER A 116 2.98 -2.29 -8.78
C SER A 116 2.81 -0.79 -8.51
N GLY A 117 3.21 0.03 -9.48
CA GLY A 117 2.93 1.46 -9.49
C GLY A 117 1.52 1.81 -9.93
N TYR A 118 1.28 3.09 -10.10
CA TYR A 118 0.05 3.66 -10.65
C TYR A 118 0.12 3.74 -12.18
N GLU A 119 -1.03 4.01 -12.79
CA GLU A 119 -1.14 4.14 -14.27
C GLU A 119 -0.26 5.25 -14.85
N ASP A 120 0.09 6.26 -14.04
CA ASP A 120 1.00 7.34 -14.42
C ASP A 120 2.49 6.94 -14.35
N GLY A 121 2.77 5.69 -14.00
CA GLY A 121 4.12 5.13 -13.88
C GLY A 121 4.81 5.45 -12.56
N THR A 122 4.16 6.15 -11.61
CA THR A 122 4.73 6.45 -10.28
C THR A 122 4.42 5.34 -9.27
N PHE A 123 5.21 5.26 -8.19
CA PHE A 123 4.96 4.37 -7.06
C PHE A 123 4.36 5.09 -5.85
N ARG A 124 4.73 6.35 -5.63
CA ARG A 124 4.32 7.21 -4.52
C ARG A 124 4.69 6.63 -3.15
N PRO A 125 5.98 6.43 -2.87
CA PRO A 125 6.45 5.72 -1.67
C PRO A 125 6.08 6.40 -0.36
N MET A 126 5.88 7.72 -0.37
CA MET A 126 5.55 8.52 0.81
C MET A 126 4.04 8.70 1.03
N ASP A 127 3.21 8.28 0.07
CA ASP A 127 1.77 8.32 0.25
C ASP A 127 1.32 7.23 1.21
N THR A 128 0.29 7.53 2.00
CA THR A 128 -0.36 6.53 2.86
C THR A 128 -1.00 5.46 2.00
N ILE A 129 -0.75 4.19 2.34
CA ILE A 129 -1.36 3.08 1.64
C ILE A 129 -2.80 2.87 2.09
N THR A 130 -3.67 2.53 1.15
CA THR A 130 -5.09 2.26 1.44
C THR A 130 -5.33 0.80 1.79
N ARG A 131 -6.44 0.51 2.47
CA ARG A 131 -6.86 -0.85 2.84
C ARG A 131 -7.02 -1.77 1.62
N GLY A 132 -7.54 -1.25 0.51
CA GLY A 132 -7.65 -1.98 -0.75
C GLY A 132 -6.29 -2.33 -1.34
N GLU A 133 -5.34 -1.39 -1.32
CA GLU A 133 -3.96 -1.63 -1.77
C GLU A 133 -3.23 -2.65 -0.88
N ILE A 134 -3.38 -2.56 0.44
CA ILE A 134 -2.85 -3.56 1.38
C ILE A 134 -3.40 -4.94 1.06
N SER A 135 -4.71 -5.05 0.80
CA SER A 135 -5.34 -6.33 0.45
C SER A 135 -4.71 -6.94 -0.80
N ALA A 136 -4.47 -6.14 -1.83
CA ALA A 136 -3.81 -6.61 -3.03
C ALA A 136 -2.36 -7.07 -2.77
N VAL A 137 -1.60 -6.30 -2.00
CA VAL A 137 -0.21 -6.65 -1.63
C VAL A 137 -0.15 -7.97 -0.86
N ILE A 138 -0.98 -8.15 0.16
CA ILE A 138 -1.02 -9.38 0.96
C ILE A 138 -1.43 -10.59 0.10
N ALA A 139 -2.49 -10.47 -0.69
CA ALA A 139 -2.97 -11.57 -1.52
C ALA A 139 -1.92 -12.01 -2.56
N ARG A 140 -1.22 -11.06 -3.18
CA ARG A 140 -0.12 -11.34 -4.11
C ARG A 140 1.09 -11.95 -3.41
N ALA A 141 1.50 -11.41 -2.27
CA ALA A 141 2.62 -11.93 -1.50
C ALA A 141 2.37 -13.36 -1.00
N GLN A 142 1.13 -13.71 -0.68
CA GLN A 142 0.72 -15.07 -0.29
C GLN A 142 0.39 -15.98 -1.47
N ARG A 143 0.43 -15.45 -2.70
CA ARG A 143 0.07 -16.20 -3.91
C ARG A 143 -1.32 -16.84 -3.84
N TYR A 144 -2.29 -16.14 -3.23
CA TYR A 144 -3.65 -16.66 -3.13
C TYR A 144 -4.35 -16.69 -4.48
N ASP A 145 -5.05 -17.78 -4.76
CA ASP A 145 -6.08 -17.84 -5.78
C ASP A 145 -7.19 -16.86 -5.42
N LEU A 146 -7.46 -15.91 -6.32
CA LEU A 146 -8.50 -14.93 -6.08
C LEU A 146 -9.88 -15.56 -6.30
N ILE A 147 -10.79 -15.31 -5.36
CA ILE A 147 -12.21 -15.61 -5.56
C ILE A 147 -12.88 -14.46 -6.30
N SER A 148 -13.94 -14.77 -7.04
CA SER A 148 -14.73 -13.75 -7.72
C SER A 148 -15.53 -12.93 -6.70
N TYR A 149 -15.73 -11.66 -7.03
CA TYR A 149 -16.54 -10.73 -6.26
C TYR A 149 -17.96 -11.28 -5.95
N ASN A 150 -18.38 -11.23 -4.70
CA ASN A 150 -19.68 -11.68 -4.19
C ASN A 150 -20.48 -10.58 -3.47
N GLY A 151 -19.91 -9.41 -3.26
CA GLY A 151 -20.59 -8.29 -2.59
C GLY A 151 -20.66 -8.43 -1.07
N ILE A 152 -19.61 -8.92 -0.44
CA ILE A 152 -19.55 -9.08 1.02
C ILE A 152 -19.66 -7.73 1.74
N PHE A 153 -19.08 -6.67 1.18
CA PHE A 153 -19.06 -5.33 1.77
C PHE A 153 -19.89 -4.34 0.95
N THR A 154 -20.66 -3.48 1.62
CA THR A 154 -21.62 -2.56 1.00
C THR A 154 -20.97 -1.43 0.20
N ASP A 155 -19.75 -1.06 0.49
CA ASP A 155 -18.94 -0.01 -0.13
C ASP A 155 -17.88 -0.52 -1.12
N VAL A 156 -17.81 -1.83 -1.33
CA VAL A 156 -17.00 -2.45 -2.38
C VAL A 156 -17.93 -2.87 -3.50
N THR A 157 -17.64 -2.42 -4.72
CA THR A 157 -18.49 -2.65 -5.89
C THR A 157 -17.78 -3.50 -6.94
N GLU A 158 -18.55 -3.97 -7.94
CA GLU A 158 -17.99 -4.73 -9.06
C GLU A 158 -16.98 -3.93 -9.89
N ASN A 159 -17.02 -2.60 -9.82
CA ASN A 159 -16.08 -1.73 -10.52
C ASN A 159 -14.80 -1.42 -9.71
N ASP A 160 -14.72 -1.84 -8.46
CA ASP A 160 -13.53 -1.63 -7.66
C ASP A 160 -12.42 -2.60 -8.06
N TRP A 161 -11.26 -2.05 -8.38
CA TRP A 161 -10.12 -2.84 -8.83
C TRP A 161 -9.62 -3.84 -7.78
N ALA A 162 -9.78 -3.51 -6.49
CA ALA A 162 -9.32 -4.34 -5.36
C ALA A 162 -10.35 -5.38 -4.88
N LYS A 163 -11.55 -5.42 -5.47
CA LYS A 163 -12.68 -6.23 -4.99
C LYS A 163 -12.33 -7.70 -4.75
N ASP A 164 -11.71 -8.35 -5.74
CA ASP A 164 -11.39 -9.78 -5.65
C ASP A 164 -10.30 -10.06 -4.60
N TYR A 165 -9.36 -9.12 -4.40
CA TYR A 165 -8.35 -9.21 -3.35
C TYR A 165 -8.99 -9.06 -1.96
N ILE A 166 -9.87 -8.07 -1.78
CA ILE A 166 -10.56 -7.80 -0.52
C ILE A 166 -11.40 -9.02 -0.12
N GLU A 167 -12.21 -9.53 -1.04
CA GLU A 167 -13.07 -10.68 -0.77
C GLU A 167 -12.29 -11.96 -0.52
N THR A 168 -11.18 -12.17 -1.24
CA THR A 168 -10.28 -13.31 -0.98
C THR A 168 -9.71 -13.26 0.44
N LEU A 169 -9.28 -12.11 0.91
CA LEU A 169 -8.75 -11.99 2.27
C LEU A 169 -9.84 -12.07 3.34
N ALA A 170 -11.05 -11.58 3.05
CA ALA A 170 -12.19 -11.71 3.93
C ALA A 170 -12.64 -13.17 4.09
N ASP A 171 -12.73 -13.93 2.99
CA ASP A 171 -13.02 -15.36 2.98
C ASP A 171 -12.01 -16.16 3.83
N LYS A 172 -10.74 -15.75 3.78
CA LYS A 172 -9.65 -16.34 4.58
C LYS A 172 -9.58 -15.82 6.03
N ASN A 173 -10.49 -14.94 6.44
CA ASN A 173 -10.51 -14.29 7.75
C ASN A 173 -9.21 -13.51 8.07
N ILE A 174 -8.53 -12.97 7.06
CA ILE A 174 -7.33 -12.14 7.21
C ILE A 174 -7.71 -10.68 7.42
N VAL A 175 -8.78 -10.22 6.75
CA VAL A 175 -9.34 -8.89 6.93
C VAL A 175 -10.82 -8.99 7.31
N SER A 176 -11.33 -7.95 7.96
CA SER A 176 -12.75 -7.77 8.26
C SER A 176 -13.18 -6.35 7.93
N GLY A 177 -14.47 -6.17 7.66
CA GLY A 177 -15.10 -4.86 7.56
C GLY A 177 -15.47 -4.27 8.91
N TYR A 178 -16.14 -3.14 8.86
CA TYR A 178 -16.68 -2.42 10.01
C TYR A 178 -18.08 -2.95 10.38
N GLU A 179 -18.57 -2.56 11.57
CA GLU A 179 -19.89 -2.99 12.07
C GLU A 179 -21.06 -2.53 11.20
N ASP A 180 -20.89 -1.47 10.40
CA ASP A 180 -21.89 -0.96 9.45
C ASP A 180 -21.92 -1.71 8.12
N GLY A 181 -21.12 -2.77 7.97
CA GLY A 181 -21.03 -3.59 6.77
C GLY A 181 -20.11 -3.01 5.67
N THR A 182 -19.37 -1.94 5.96
CA THR A 182 -18.39 -1.36 5.02
C THR A 182 -17.00 -1.96 5.22
N PHE A 183 -16.13 -1.82 4.20
CA PHE A 183 -14.71 -2.18 4.28
C PHE A 183 -13.78 -0.96 4.31
N GLY A 184 -14.16 0.12 3.65
CA GLY A 184 -13.32 1.31 3.47
C GLY A 184 -12.14 1.08 2.52
N PRO A 185 -12.35 0.64 1.27
CA PRO A 185 -11.25 0.24 0.37
C PRO A 185 -10.25 1.36 0.08
N TYR A 186 -10.70 2.61 0.14
CA TYR A 186 -9.88 3.81 -0.09
C TYR A 186 -9.45 4.53 1.20
N SER A 187 -9.80 3.99 2.36
CA SER A 187 -9.33 4.48 3.66
C SER A 187 -7.91 3.98 3.93
N PRO A 188 -7.08 4.76 4.64
CA PRO A 188 -5.75 4.32 5.06
C PRO A 188 -5.80 3.25 6.15
#